data_095e4544e6472f7e2b7348f6543eeb50
#
_entry.id   095e4544e6472f7e2b7348f6543eeb50
#
_cell.length_a   1.000
_cell.length_b   1.000
_cell.length_c   1.000
_cell.angle_alpha   90.00
_cell.angle_beta   90.00
_cell.angle_gamma   90.00
#
_symmetry.space_group_name_H-M   'P 1'
#
loop_
_entity.id
_entity.type
_entity.pdbx_description
1 polymer ?
#
loop_
_entity_poly.entity_id
_entity_poly.type
_entity_poly.pdbx_seq_one_letter_code
_entity_poly.pdbx_strand_id
1 'polypeptide(L)'
;MLNIRELKVTLGGRILFEDATLQVNYGDRIALVGPNGAGKSTLFSIILKQRDPGDGVIERDEWTMVGHLPQEGEAIGEESVLDVATGRVDELPQLEKRLLELEAAGDVSSAEYMEAHAKHDKLNDPQVETQAKKMLRGLGYREADI
;
A
#
# COMPACT_ATOMS: atom_id res chain seq x y z
N MET A 1 -9.86 -11.96 4.55
CA MET A 1 -10.19 -11.94 5.98
C MET A 1 -8.97 -11.50 6.79
N LEU A 2 -9.15 -10.76 7.88
CA LEU A 2 -8.07 -10.37 8.81
C LEU A 2 -8.44 -10.89 10.20
N ASN A 3 -7.51 -11.58 10.84
CA ASN A 3 -7.64 -12.06 12.22
C ASN A 3 -6.50 -11.51 13.06
N ILE A 4 -6.85 -10.91 14.18
CA ILE A 4 -5.93 -10.49 15.23
C ILE A 4 -6.27 -11.30 16.47
N ARG A 5 -5.28 -11.94 17.09
CA ARG A 5 -5.48 -12.76 18.29
C ARG A 5 -4.44 -12.40 19.34
N GLU A 6 -4.95 -12.22 20.58
CA GLU A 6 -4.12 -12.02 21.76
C GLU A 6 -3.03 -10.94 21.58
N LEU A 7 -3.36 -9.89 20.82
CA LEU A 7 -2.42 -8.84 20.50
C LEU A 7 -2.04 -8.08 21.77
N LYS A 8 -0.75 -8.05 22.07
CA LYS A 8 -0.16 -7.24 23.13
C LYS A 8 0.87 -6.30 22.54
N VAL A 9 0.67 -5.00 22.74
CA VAL A 9 1.55 -3.97 22.22
C VAL A 9 1.95 -3.01 23.32
N THR A 10 3.25 -2.85 23.50
CA THR A 10 3.81 -1.87 24.43
C THR A 10 4.63 -0.85 23.65
N LEU A 11 4.45 0.42 23.94
CA LEU A 11 5.19 1.52 23.35
C LEU A 11 5.70 2.48 24.43
N GLY A 12 7.02 2.67 24.49
CA GLY A 12 7.65 3.54 25.50
C GLY A 12 7.32 3.16 26.94
N GLY A 13 7.18 1.86 27.22
CA GLY A 13 6.82 1.35 28.55
C GLY A 13 5.32 1.41 28.87
N ARG A 14 4.49 1.94 27.97
CA ARG A 14 3.04 2.00 28.12
C ARG A 14 2.38 0.87 27.31
N ILE A 15 1.51 0.09 27.93
CA ILE A 15 0.69 -0.90 27.28
C ILE A 15 -0.41 -0.17 26.48
N LEU A 16 -0.44 -0.38 25.16
CA LEU A 16 -1.47 0.14 24.25
C LEU A 16 -2.60 -0.87 24.08
N PHE A 17 -2.25 -2.13 23.89
CA PHE A 17 -3.17 -3.25 23.74
C PHE A 17 -2.71 -4.41 24.64
N GLU A 18 -3.66 -5.10 25.22
CA GLU A 18 -3.45 -6.31 26.02
C GLU A 18 -4.59 -7.29 25.71
N ASP A 19 -4.24 -8.48 25.26
CA ASP A 19 -5.16 -9.55 24.85
C ASP A 19 -6.22 -9.11 23.81
N ALA A 20 -5.85 -8.15 22.95
CA ALA A 20 -6.79 -7.64 21.96
C ALA A 20 -7.02 -8.66 20.84
N THR A 21 -8.29 -9.00 20.62
CA THR A 21 -8.70 -9.92 19.57
C THR A 21 -9.74 -9.24 18.68
N LEU A 22 -9.54 -9.33 17.36
CA LEU A 22 -10.43 -8.76 16.36
C LEU A 22 -10.46 -9.66 15.13
N GLN A 23 -11.63 -9.93 14.62
CA GLN A 23 -11.85 -10.58 13.34
C GLN A 23 -12.58 -9.63 12.39
N VAL A 24 -12.03 -9.48 11.18
CA VAL A 24 -12.65 -8.70 10.09
C VAL A 24 -12.94 -9.64 8.94
N ASN A 25 -14.22 -9.77 8.60
CA ASN A 25 -14.68 -10.61 7.51
C ASN A 25 -14.83 -9.81 6.21
N TYR A 26 -15.03 -10.51 5.11
CA TYR A 26 -15.34 -9.87 3.83
C TYR A 26 -16.65 -9.08 3.93
N GLY A 27 -16.61 -7.83 3.48
CA GLY A 27 -17.77 -6.92 3.51
C GLY A 27 -17.99 -6.18 4.83
N ASP A 28 -17.23 -6.49 5.88
CA ASP A 28 -17.32 -5.76 7.15
C ASP A 28 -16.86 -4.30 6.98
N ARG A 29 -17.51 -3.42 7.69
CA ARG A 29 -17.15 -2.01 7.83
C ARG A 29 -16.94 -1.70 9.31
N ILE A 30 -15.68 -1.58 9.70
CA ILE A 30 -15.28 -1.41 11.10
C ILE A 30 -14.69 -0.03 11.30
N ALA A 31 -15.12 0.67 12.35
CA ALA A 31 -14.53 1.92 12.80
C ALA A 31 -13.74 1.71 14.09
N LEU A 32 -12.48 2.13 14.10
CA LEU A 32 -11.64 2.15 15.30
C LEU A 32 -11.74 3.53 15.97
N VAL A 33 -12.37 3.60 17.14
CA VAL A 33 -12.65 4.83 17.85
C VAL A 33 -11.85 4.87 19.16
N GLY A 34 -11.36 6.04 19.52
CA GLY A 34 -10.63 6.25 20.77
C GLY A 34 -9.91 7.59 20.79
N PRO A 35 -9.42 8.06 21.96
CA PRO A 35 -8.70 9.30 22.10
C PRO A 35 -7.37 9.30 21.34
N ASN A 36 -6.78 10.49 21.20
CA ASN A 36 -5.41 10.60 20.66
C ASN A 36 -4.43 9.86 21.58
N GLY A 37 -3.47 9.16 20.98
CA GLY A 37 -2.52 8.33 21.71
C GLY A 37 -3.06 6.96 22.19
N ALA A 38 -4.30 6.57 21.85
CA ALA A 38 -4.85 5.26 22.20
C ALA A 38 -4.23 4.09 21.41
N GLY A 39 -3.36 4.35 20.43
CA GLY A 39 -2.71 3.30 19.65
C GLY A 39 -3.37 2.98 18.30
N LYS A 40 -4.36 3.78 17.84
CA LYS A 40 -5.04 3.54 16.56
C LYS A 40 -4.06 3.43 15.38
N SER A 41 -3.18 4.42 15.23
CA SER A 41 -2.17 4.41 14.14
C SER A 41 -1.15 3.28 14.32
N THR A 42 -0.83 2.92 15.57
CA THR A 42 0.04 1.79 15.88
C THR A 42 -0.59 0.47 15.43
N LEU A 43 -1.89 0.28 15.64
CA LEU A 43 -2.59 -0.90 15.17
C LEU A 43 -2.57 -0.98 13.63
N PHE A 44 -2.82 0.13 12.93
CA PHE A 44 -2.73 0.16 11.47
C PHE A 44 -1.30 -0.17 10.98
N SER A 45 -0.25 0.40 11.59
CA SER A 45 1.13 0.09 11.20
C SER A 45 1.50 -1.39 11.39
N ILE A 46 0.93 -2.05 12.41
CA ILE A 46 1.11 -3.48 12.61
C ILE A 46 0.32 -4.30 11.56
N ILE A 47 -0.92 -3.92 11.27
CA ILE A 47 -1.73 -4.55 10.20
C ILE A 47 -1.02 -4.44 8.85
N LEU A 48 -0.38 -3.31 8.57
CA LEU A 48 0.39 -3.06 7.35
C LEU A 48 1.76 -3.76 7.32
N LYS A 49 2.14 -4.45 8.40
CA LYS A 49 3.47 -5.08 8.58
C LYS A 49 4.64 -4.08 8.57
N GLN A 50 4.38 -2.82 8.85
CA GLN A 50 5.39 -1.77 9.03
C GLN A 50 6.03 -1.83 10.43
N ARG A 51 5.39 -2.57 11.33
CA ARG A 51 5.82 -2.75 12.72
C ARG A 51 5.47 -4.15 13.20
N ASP A 52 6.37 -4.74 14.01
CA ASP A 52 6.09 -6.02 14.67
C ASP A 52 5.05 -5.84 15.79
N PRO A 53 4.14 -6.80 15.95
CA PRO A 53 3.10 -6.77 16.98
C PRO A 53 3.69 -6.81 18.41
N GLY A 54 4.87 -7.38 18.61
CA GLY A 54 5.46 -7.66 19.91
C GLY A 54 4.99 -9.04 20.39
N ASP A 55 3.71 -9.17 20.73
CA ASP A 55 3.09 -10.43 21.16
C ASP A 55 1.71 -10.58 20.51
N GLY A 56 1.26 -11.82 20.32
CA GLY A 56 0.03 -12.12 19.58
C GLY A 56 0.25 -12.39 18.10
N VAL A 57 -0.83 -12.65 17.38
CA VAL A 57 -0.79 -13.08 15.97
C VAL A 57 -1.72 -12.22 15.12
N ILE A 58 -1.21 -11.75 13.96
CA ILE A 58 -2.00 -11.10 12.91
C ILE A 58 -1.90 -11.92 11.63
N GLU A 59 -3.04 -12.49 11.24
CA GLU A 59 -3.16 -13.32 10.04
C GLU A 59 -4.04 -12.63 9.00
N ARG A 60 -3.62 -12.69 7.75
CA ARG A 60 -4.40 -12.27 6.58
C ARG A 60 -4.39 -13.39 5.56
N ASP A 61 -5.52 -13.55 4.87
CA ASP A 61 -5.55 -14.46 3.72
C ASP A 61 -4.54 -13.99 2.67
N GLU A 62 -3.87 -14.92 2.02
CA GLU A 62 -2.86 -14.65 0.98
C GLU A 62 -3.39 -13.72 -0.15
N TRP A 63 -4.68 -13.82 -0.42
CA TRP A 63 -5.35 -13.03 -1.47
C TRP A 63 -5.84 -11.66 -1.01
N THR A 64 -5.65 -11.30 0.27
CA THR A 64 -6.12 -10.03 0.80
C THR A 64 -5.15 -8.92 0.42
N MET A 65 -5.56 -8.08 -0.51
CA MET A 65 -4.88 -6.82 -0.82
C MET A 65 -5.27 -5.77 0.21
N VAL A 66 -4.28 -5.06 0.74
CA VAL A 66 -4.50 -3.99 1.73
C VAL A 66 -4.11 -2.66 1.11
N GLY A 67 -5.09 -1.75 0.99
CA GLY A 67 -4.85 -0.35 0.69
C GLY A 67 -4.87 0.47 1.99
N HIS A 68 -3.97 1.42 2.12
CA HIS A 68 -3.91 2.36 3.23
C HIS A 68 -3.99 3.79 2.70
N LEU A 69 -4.93 4.55 3.23
CA LEU A 69 -5.00 5.99 2.99
C LEU A 69 -4.45 6.70 4.25
N PRO A 70 -3.26 7.31 4.20
CA PRO A 70 -2.70 8.03 5.33
C PRO A 70 -3.53 9.28 5.64
N GLN A 71 -3.47 9.74 6.89
CA GLN A 71 -4.18 10.93 7.35
C GLN A 71 -3.59 12.21 6.73
N GLU A 72 -2.28 12.23 6.59
CA GLU A 72 -1.54 13.29 5.90
C GLU A 72 -0.80 12.65 4.73
N GLY A 73 -0.96 13.19 3.53
CA GLY A 73 -0.16 12.81 2.37
C GLY A 73 1.26 13.35 2.54
N GLU A 74 2.26 12.59 2.14
CA GLU A 74 3.58 13.15 1.94
C GLU A 74 3.49 14.26 0.90
N ALA A 75 4.25 15.35 1.10
CA ALA A 75 4.35 16.38 0.09
C ALA A 75 4.94 15.77 -1.18
N ILE A 76 4.11 15.67 -2.20
CA ILE A 76 4.52 15.19 -3.52
C ILE A 76 5.23 16.39 -4.18
N GLY A 77 6.35 16.13 -4.85
CA GLY A 77 7.15 17.15 -5.49
C GLY A 77 6.49 17.77 -6.72
N GLU A 78 7.22 17.85 -7.83
CA GLU A 78 6.74 18.43 -9.10
C GLU A 78 6.04 17.39 -10.01
N GLU A 79 5.80 16.19 -9.50
CA GLU A 79 5.19 15.11 -10.26
C GLU A 79 3.73 15.42 -10.62
N SER A 80 3.29 14.93 -11.77
CA SER A 80 1.90 15.10 -12.17
C SER A 80 0.96 14.26 -11.29
N VAL A 81 -0.23 14.80 -11.04
CA VAL A 81 -1.28 14.07 -10.29
C VAL A 81 -1.61 12.73 -10.95
N LEU A 82 -1.51 12.67 -12.27
CA LEU A 82 -1.75 11.46 -13.04
C LEU A 82 -0.67 10.40 -12.79
N ASP A 83 0.60 10.79 -12.77
CA ASP A 83 1.71 9.85 -12.54
C ASP A 83 1.64 9.27 -11.14
N VAL A 84 1.30 10.10 -10.15
CA VAL A 84 1.04 9.65 -8.77
C VAL A 84 -0.13 8.67 -8.73
N ALA A 85 -1.27 9.02 -9.34
CA ALA A 85 -2.48 8.20 -9.34
C ALA A 85 -2.32 6.86 -10.07
N THR A 86 -1.37 6.79 -11.01
CA THR A 86 -1.04 5.56 -11.75
C THR A 86 0.09 4.75 -11.11
N GLY A 87 0.75 5.25 -10.06
CA GLY A 87 1.92 4.64 -9.42
C GLY A 87 3.21 4.74 -10.24
N ARG A 88 3.22 5.53 -11.31
CA ARG A 88 4.39 5.68 -12.20
C ARG A 88 5.57 6.35 -11.52
N VAL A 89 5.32 7.24 -10.56
CA VAL A 89 6.38 7.99 -9.85
C VAL A 89 7.32 7.05 -9.09
N ASP A 90 6.77 6.08 -8.38
CA ASP A 90 7.55 5.24 -7.47
C ASP A 90 8.07 3.96 -8.15
N GLU A 91 7.19 3.28 -8.89
CA GLU A 91 7.50 1.94 -9.40
C GLU A 91 8.19 1.96 -10.77
N LEU A 92 7.80 2.86 -11.66
CA LEU A 92 8.29 2.86 -13.04
C LEU A 92 9.80 3.07 -13.15
N PRO A 93 10.42 4.06 -12.48
CA PRO A 93 11.87 4.27 -12.56
C PRO A 93 12.67 3.09 -11.99
N GLN A 94 12.15 2.42 -10.98
CA GLN A 94 12.79 1.25 -10.38
C GLN A 94 12.73 0.04 -11.32
N LEU A 95 11.58 -0.16 -11.99
CA LEU A 95 11.41 -1.22 -12.97
C LEU A 95 12.28 -1.00 -14.21
N GLU A 96 12.31 0.23 -14.73
CA GLU A 96 13.17 0.59 -15.87
C GLU A 96 14.66 0.34 -15.56
N LYS A 97 15.12 0.79 -14.40
CA LYS A 97 16.48 0.53 -13.94
C LYS A 97 16.77 -0.97 -13.85
N ARG A 98 15.83 -1.73 -13.28
CA ARG A 98 15.99 -3.18 -13.12
C ARG A 98 16.03 -3.91 -14.47
N LEU A 99 15.17 -3.53 -15.40
CA LEU A 99 15.17 -4.07 -16.76
C LEU A 99 16.51 -3.81 -17.46
N LEU A 100 17.03 -2.57 -17.38
CA LEU A 100 18.34 -2.23 -17.96
C LEU A 100 19.48 -3.05 -17.34
N GLU A 101 19.46 -3.29 -16.03
CA GLU A 101 20.48 -4.13 -15.36
C GLU A 101 20.43 -5.58 -15.87
N LEU A 102 19.24 -6.15 -16.00
CA LEU A 102 19.06 -7.52 -16.50
C LEU A 102 19.42 -7.65 -17.99
N GLU A 103 19.08 -6.66 -18.80
CA GLU A 103 19.49 -6.60 -20.21
C GLU A 103 21.01 -6.52 -20.37
N ALA A 104 21.67 -5.67 -19.58
CA ALA A 104 23.11 -5.54 -19.58
C ALA A 104 23.83 -6.83 -19.12
N ALA A 105 23.20 -7.60 -18.23
CA ALA A 105 23.68 -8.92 -17.81
C ALA A 105 23.40 -10.05 -18.83
N GLY A 106 22.62 -9.78 -19.89
CA GLY A 106 22.19 -10.77 -20.86
C GLY A 106 21.12 -11.74 -20.36
N ASP A 107 20.43 -11.39 -19.27
CA ASP A 107 19.48 -12.26 -18.56
C ASP A 107 18.02 -11.98 -18.94
N VAL A 108 17.78 -11.73 -20.23
CA VAL A 108 16.47 -11.36 -20.79
C VAL A 108 15.45 -12.51 -20.83
N SER A 109 15.87 -13.73 -20.51
CA SER A 109 15.01 -14.92 -20.47
C SER A 109 14.69 -15.39 -19.05
N SER A 110 15.15 -14.69 -18.03
CA SER A 110 14.87 -15.02 -16.63
C SER A 110 13.41 -14.78 -16.25
N ALA A 111 12.93 -15.52 -15.26
CA ALA A 111 11.62 -15.28 -14.68
C ALA A 111 11.52 -13.86 -14.10
N GLU A 112 12.62 -13.33 -13.56
CA GLU A 112 12.69 -11.98 -13.01
C GLU A 112 12.52 -10.91 -14.08
N TYR A 113 13.18 -11.06 -15.24
CA TYR A 113 13.01 -10.14 -16.36
C TYR A 113 11.56 -10.14 -16.87
N MET A 114 10.96 -11.32 -17.02
CA MET A 114 9.57 -11.45 -17.47
C MET A 114 8.58 -10.82 -16.49
N GLU A 115 8.81 -10.97 -15.18
CA GLU A 115 7.96 -10.36 -14.15
C GLU A 115 8.10 -8.83 -14.15
N ALA A 116 9.35 -8.32 -14.22
CA ALA A 116 9.60 -6.89 -14.27
C ALA A 116 8.99 -6.26 -15.54
N HIS A 117 9.13 -6.92 -16.70
CA HIS A 117 8.56 -6.46 -17.96
C HIS A 117 7.03 -6.46 -17.93
N ALA A 118 6.41 -7.50 -17.38
CA ALA A 118 4.95 -7.57 -17.24
C ALA A 118 4.40 -6.47 -16.31
N LYS A 119 5.12 -6.12 -15.24
CA LYS A 119 4.77 -4.99 -14.37
C LYS A 119 4.93 -3.64 -15.08
N HIS A 120 6.03 -3.47 -15.80
CA HIS A 120 6.28 -2.27 -16.60
C HIS A 120 5.17 -2.03 -17.64
N ASP A 121 4.81 -3.07 -18.41
CA ASP A 121 3.73 -3.00 -19.40
C ASP A 121 2.38 -2.65 -18.75
N LYS A 122 2.10 -3.23 -17.59
CA LYS A 122 0.88 -2.94 -16.84
C LYS A 122 0.79 -1.49 -16.39
N LEU A 123 1.90 -0.88 -15.92
CA LEU A 123 1.93 0.53 -15.52
C LEU A 123 1.80 1.49 -16.71
N ASN A 124 2.23 1.04 -17.88
CA ASN A 124 2.14 1.81 -19.15
C ASN A 124 0.88 1.50 -19.96
N ASP A 125 -0.05 0.68 -19.44
CA ASP A 125 -1.30 0.37 -20.12
C ASP A 125 -2.18 1.65 -20.24
N PRO A 126 -2.56 2.06 -21.46
CA PRO A 126 -3.45 3.20 -21.69
C PRO A 126 -4.81 3.09 -20.97
N GLN A 127 -5.25 1.89 -20.64
CA GLN A 127 -6.49 1.67 -19.91
C GLN A 127 -6.35 2.13 -18.46
N VAL A 128 -5.19 1.90 -17.81
CA VAL A 128 -4.89 2.37 -16.46
C VAL A 128 -4.94 3.89 -16.41
N GLU A 129 -4.31 4.56 -17.37
CA GLU A 129 -4.35 6.02 -17.48
C GLU A 129 -5.78 6.56 -17.67
N THR A 130 -6.55 5.93 -18.56
CA THR A 130 -7.94 6.31 -18.81
C THR A 130 -8.80 6.17 -17.55
N GLN A 131 -8.60 5.10 -16.79
CA GLN A 131 -9.32 4.87 -15.54
C GLN A 131 -8.89 5.88 -14.47
N ALA A 132 -7.59 6.16 -14.33
CA ALA A 132 -7.08 7.16 -13.41
C ALA A 132 -7.66 8.55 -13.70
N LYS A 133 -7.65 9.00 -14.95
CA LYS A 133 -8.27 10.26 -15.38
C LYS A 133 -9.77 10.33 -15.03
N LYS A 134 -10.48 9.23 -15.23
CA LYS A 134 -11.90 9.15 -14.87
C LYS A 134 -12.13 9.31 -13.37
N MET A 135 -11.29 8.66 -12.54
CA MET A 135 -11.36 8.76 -11.10
C MET A 135 -11.01 10.18 -10.62
N LEU A 136 -9.93 10.77 -11.15
CA LEU A 136 -9.49 12.12 -10.81
C LEU A 136 -10.57 13.17 -11.14
N ARG A 137 -11.21 13.06 -12.30
CA ARG A 137 -12.37 13.91 -12.65
C ARG A 137 -13.53 13.72 -11.67
N GLY A 138 -13.79 12.49 -11.23
CA GLY A 138 -14.79 12.19 -10.18
C GLY A 138 -14.46 12.83 -8.82
N LEU A 139 -13.19 13.08 -8.54
CA LEU A 139 -12.70 13.78 -7.36
C LEU A 139 -12.67 15.31 -7.53
N GLY A 140 -13.00 15.83 -8.72
CA GLY A 140 -13.09 17.27 -9.00
C GLY A 140 -11.85 17.89 -9.66
N TYR A 141 -10.86 17.09 -10.06
CA TYR A 141 -9.73 17.58 -10.85
C TYR A 141 -10.19 17.93 -12.27
N ARG A 142 -9.69 19.05 -12.79
CA ARG A 142 -9.93 19.48 -14.18
C ARG A 142 -8.87 18.89 -15.10
N GLU A 143 -9.14 18.86 -16.40
CA GLU A 143 -8.19 18.35 -17.41
C GLU A 143 -6.84 19.08 -17.37
N ALA A 144 -6.84 20.35 -17.00
CA ALA A 144 -5.60 21.15 -16.86
C ALA A 144 -4.81 20.85 -15.57
N ASP A 145 -5.40 20.14 -14.63
CA ASP A 145 -4.80 19.81 -13.34
C ASP A 145 -4.23 18.36 -13.37
N ILE A 146 -4.48 17.61 -14.44
CA ILE A 146 -4.11 16.20 -14.66
C ILE A 146 -2.96 16.09 -15.66
#